data_9fcc771f2a71860bb80331d4a6d9aa84
#
_entry.id   9fcc771f2a71860bb80331d4a6d9aa84
#
_cell.length_a   1.000
_cell.length_b   1.000
_cell.length_c   1.000
_cell.angle_alpha   90.00
_cell.angle_beta   90.00
_cell.angle_gamma   90.00
#
_symmetry.space_group_name_H-M   'P 1'
#
loop_
_entity.id
_entity.type
_entity.pdbx_description
1 polymer ?
#
loop_
_entity_poly.entity_id
_entity_poly.type
_entity_poly.pdbx_seq_one_letter_code
_entity_poly.pdbx_strand_id
1 'polypeptide(L)'
;TNYISGTLLDKDNNTFKEGDKITNKKYAKTLEKIQKDPASFYSGSLADKVARDMRTIASKVSRSDLKKYNTKIREPLKGDLSNMTMYLSPPPSSGAVLALILNIL
;
A
#
# COMPACT_ATOMS: atom_id res chain seq x y z
N THR A 1 -16.24 -9.72 2.82
CA THR A 1 -15.59 -11.03 2.63
C THR A 1 -15.35 -11.36 1.15
N ASN A 2 -16.10 -10.78 0.20
CA ASN A 2 -16.03 -11.14 -1.23
C ASN A 2 -14.86 -10.50 -2.02
N TYR A 3 -14.07 -9.61 -1.44
CA TYR A 3 -12.96 -8.97 -2.16
C TYR A 3 -11.73 -9.89 -2.30
N ILE A 4 -11.44 -10.66 -1.26
CA ILE A 4 -10.28 -11.57 -1.25
C ILE A 4 -10.54 -12.78 -2.15
N SER A 5 -11.74 -13.34 -2.10
CA SER A 5 -12.12 -14.50 -2.92
C SER A 5 -12.01 -14.24 -4.43
N GLY A 6 -12.44 -13.07 -4.91
CA GLY A 6 -12.36 -12.72 -6.32
C GLY A 6 -10.94 -12.44 -6.86
N THR A 7 -9.92 -12.41 -5.97
CA THR A 7 -8.52 -12.16 -6.36
C THR A 7 -7.64 -13.39 -6.15
N LEU A 8 -7.98 -14.24 -5.16
CA LEU A 8 -7.17 -15.40 -4.77
C LEU A 8 -7.81 -16.74 -5.16
N LEU A 9 -9.05 -16.74 -5.61
CA LEU A 9 -9.77 -17.94 -6.04
C LEU A 9 -10.14 -17.83 -7.52
N ASP A 10 -10.13 -18.97 -8.18
CA ASP A 10 -10.64 -19.12 -9.54
C ASP A 10 -12.20 -19.13 -9.54
N LYS A 11 -12.80 -19.30 -10.71
CA LYS A 11 -14.25 -19.37 -10.91
C LYS A 11 -14.91 -20.58 -10.23
N ASP A 12 -14.11 -21.59 -9.90
CA ASP A 12 -14.56 -22.83 -9.24
C ASP A 12 -14.28 -22.82 -7.72
N ASN A 13 -13.91 -21.65 -7.16
CA ASN A 13 -13.56 -21.44 -5.75
C ASN A 13 -12.28 -22.16 -5.29
N ASN A 14 -11.41 -22.54 -6.20
CA ASN A 14 -10.11 -23.12 -5.86
C ASN A 14 -9.04 -22.03 -5.80
N THR A 15 -8.03 -22.22 -4.99
CA THR A 15 -6.83 -21.36 -4.97
C THR A 15 -6.02 -21.56 -6.24
N PHE A 16 -5.51 -20.45 -6.79
CA PHE A 16 -4.58 -20.52 -7.92
C PHE A 16 -3.32 -21.31 -7.55
N LYS A 17 -2.78 -22.03 -8.53
CA LYS A 17 -1.54 -22.81 -8.41
C LYS A 17 -0.40 -22.07 -9.09
N GLU A 18 0.81 -22.49 -8.83
CA GLU A 18 2.00 -21.99 -9.53
C GLU A 18 1.84 -22.19 -11.05
N GLY A 19 2.10 -21.11 -11.81
CA GLY A 19 1.93 -21.07 -13.25
C GLY A 19 0.55 -20.63 -13.75
N ASP A 20 -0.45 -20.53 -12.88
CA ASP A 20 -1.79 -20.07 -13.25
C ASP A 20 -1.79 -18.58 -13.62
N LYS A 21 -2.54 -18.21 -14.65
CA LYS A 21 -2.71 -16.83 -15.08
C LYS A 21 -3.84 -16.14 -14.32
N ILE A 22 -3.47 -15.22 -13.43
CA ILE A 22 -4.44 -14.38 -12.72
C ILE A 22 -4.76 -13.14 -13.57
N THR A 23 -6.05 -12.85 -13.77
CA THR A 23 -6.52 -11.70 -14.53
C THR A 23 -7.43 -10.83 -13.68
N ASN A 24 -7.01 -9.59 -13.40
CA ASN A 24 -7.80 -8.60 -12.66
C ASN A 24 -8.10 -7.36 -13.52
N LYS A 25 -9.15 -7.47 -14.36
CA LYS A 25 -9.57 -6.38 -15.27
C LYS A 25 -9.98 -5.10 -14.55
N LYS A 26 -10.55 -5.21 -13.33
CA LYS A 26 -10.93 -4.03 -12.53
C LYS A 26 -9.71 -3.28 -12.03
N TYR A 27 -8.71 -4.00 -11.57
CA TYR A 27 -7.44 -3.41 -11.12
C TYR A 27 -6.67 -2.79 -12.28
N ALA A 28 -6.60 -3.47 -13.42
CA ALA A 28 -5.97 -2.93 -14.64
C ALA A 28 -6.59 -1.57 -15.03
N LYS A 29 -7.93 -1.45 -15.06
CA LYS A 29 -8.61 -0.17 -15.32
C LYS A 29 -8.30 0.91 -14.28
N THR A 30 -8.06 0.53 -13.04
CA THR A 30 -7.66 1.49 -11.99
C THR A 30 -6.25 1.99 -12.24
N LEU A 31 -5.32 1.10 -12.60
CA LEU A 31 -3.93 1.46 -12.95
C LEU A 31 -3.87 2.36 -14.19
N GLU A 32 -4.67 2.08 -15.22
CA GLU A 32 -4.78 2.95 -16.40
C GLU A 32 -5.24 4.37 -16.04
N LYS A 33 -6.17 4.51 -15.09
CA LYS A 33 -6.61 5.84 -14.61
C LYS A 33 -5.48 6.56 -13.87
N ILE A 34 -4.74 5.86 -13.01
CA ILE A 34 -3.60 6.43 -12.28
C ILE A 34 -2.51 6.84 -13.28
N GLN A 35 -2.23 6.02 -14.28
CA GLN A 35 -1.26 6.34 -15.32
C GLN A 35 -1.62 7.62 -16.09
N LYS A 36 -2.91 7.80 -16.43
CA LYS A 36 -3.38 9.00 -17.14
C LYS A 36 -3.40 10.24 -16.28
N ASP A 37 -3.77 10.10 -15.03
CA ASP A 37 -3.88 11.19 -14.05
C ASP A 37 -3.56 10.69 -12.64
N PRO A 38 -2.27 10.70 -12.23
CA PRO A 38 -1.87 10.28 -10.88
C PRO A 38 -2.54 11.09 -9.77
N ALA A 39 -2.85 12.37 -10.01
CA ALA A 39 -3.49 13.24 -9.03
C ALA A 39 -4.94 12.81 -8.73
N SER A 40 -5.57 12.06 -9.64
CA SER A 40 -6.95 11.58 -9.47
C SER A 40 -7.12 10.67 -8.25
N PHE A 41 -6.05 10.03 -7.77
CA PHE A 41 -6.07 9.21 -6.56
C PHE A 41 -6.29 10.05 -5.29
N TYR A 42 -5.78 11.29 -5.27
CA TYR A 42 -5.84 12.17 -4.11
C TYR A 42 -6.96 13.22 -4.21
N SER A 43 -7.30 13.69 -5.39
CA SER A 43 -8.23 14.81 -5.58
C SER A 43 -9.29 14.61 -6.66
N GLY A 44 -9.21 13.52 -7.45
CA GLY A 44 -10.11 13.25 -8.57
C GLY A 44 -11.12 12.13 -8.32
N SER A 45 -11.57 11.52 -9.41
CA SER A 45 -12.62 10.49 -9.40
C SER A 45 -12.24 9.22 -8.63
N LEU A 46 -10.95 8.89 -8.53
CA LEU A 46 -10.49 7.77 -7.70
C LEU A 46 -10.60 8.11 -6.23
N ALA A 47 -10.27 9.34 -5.81
CA ALA A 47 -10.45 9.79 -4.43
C ALA A 47 -11.92 9.69 -3.99
N ASP A 48 -12.86 10.08 -4.87
CA ASP A 48 -14.31 9.96 -4.59
C ASP A 48 -14.71 8.50 -4.40
N LYS A 49 -14.19 7.61 -5.22
CA LYS A 49 -14.45 6.17 -5.11
C LYS A 49 -13.87 5.59 -3.84
N VAL A 50 -12.59 5.86 -3.55
CA VAL A 50 -11.92 5.38 -2.32
C VAL A 50 -12.67 5.87 -1.08
N ALA A 51 -12.99 7.17 -0.97
CA ALA A 51 -13.71 7.71 0.17
C ALA A 51 -15.12 7.10 0.34
N ARG A 52 -15.78 6.71 -0.75
CA ARG A 52 -17.07 6.02 -0.74
C ARG A 52 -16.91 4.58 -0.23
N ASP A 53 -15.95 3.85 -0.78
CA ASP A 53 -15.71 2.46 -0.42
C ASP A 53 -15.24 2.36 1.06
N MET A 54 -14.43 3.32 1.53
CA MET A 54 -14.01 3.40 2.94
C MET A 54 -15.20 3.60 3.90
N ARG A 55 -16.22 4.37 3.48
CA ARG A 55 -17.44 4.53 4.30
C ARG A 55 -18.22 3.23 4.46
N THR A 56 -18.22 2.33 3.47
CA THR A 56 -18.93 1.05 3.57
C THR A 56 -18.35 0.10 4.62
N ILE A 57 -17.08 0.30 5.00
CA ILE A 57 -16.40 -0.46 6.04
C ILE A 57 -16.22 0.34 7.34
N ALA A 58 -17.05 1.37 7.53
CA ALA A 58 -17.03 2.26 8.70
C ALA A 58 -15.66 2.94 8.96
N SER A 59 -14.82 3.10 7.94
CA SER A 59 -13.56 3.83 8.04
C SER A 59 -13.81 5.35 8.14
N LYS A 60 -12.99 6.03 8.92
CA LYS A 60 -13.02 7.49 9.06
C LYS A 60 -12.29 8.24 7.95
N VAL A 61 -11.64 7.53 7.01
CA VAL A 61 -10.92 8.15 5.90
C VAL A 61 -11.90 8.87 4.98
N SER A 62 -11.69 10.16 4.83
CA SER A 62 -12.52 11.05 4.01
C SER A 62 -11.78 11.50 2.74
N ARG A 63 -12.53 12.09 1.81
CA ARG A 63 -11.95 12.75 0.63
C ARG A 63 -11.00 13.90 1.02
N SER A 64 -11.32 14.62 2.10
CA SER A 64 -10.47 15.69 2.63
C SER A 64 -9.10 15.17 3.10
N ASP A 65 -9.08 13.98 3.71
CA ASP A 65 -7.83 13.37 4.16
C ASP A 65 -6.97 12.95 2.98
N LEU A 66 -7.56 12.37 1.93
CA LEU A 66 -6.85 12.06 0.69
C LEU A 66 -6.26 13.33 0.05
N LYS A 67 -7.04 14.41 -0.05
CA LYS A 67 -6.59 15.68 -0.63
C LYS A 67 -5.46 16.33 0.16
N LYS A 68 -5.45 16.17 1.47
CA LYS A 68 -4.43 16.73 2.37
C LYS A 68 -3.17 15.86 2.47
N TYR A 69 -3.23 14.64 1.95
CA TYR A 69 -2.08 13.74 2.00
C TYR A 69 -0.91 14.33 1.21
N ASN A 70 0.24 14.37 1.83
CA ASN A 70 1.48 14.80 1.22
C ASN A 70 2.60 13.83 1.58
N THR A 71 3.27 13.29 0.57
CA THR A 71 4.42 12.41 0.74
C THR A 71 5.59 13.21 1.30
N LYS A 72 6.17 12.73 2.40
CA LYS A 72 7.37 13.33 3.01
C LYS A 72 8.58 12.49 2.66
N ILE A 73 9.54 13.11 2.01
CA ILE A 73 10.87 12.54 1.80
C ILE A 73 11.70 12.88 3.04
N ARG A 74 12.31 11.87 3.63
CA ARG A 74 13.11 11.99 4.85
C ARG A 74 14.44 11.30 4.68
N GLU A 75 15.45 11.81 5.37
CA GLU A 75 16.74 11.13 5.49
C GLU A 75 16.57 9.81 6.24
N PRO A 76 17.23 8.74 5.80
CA PRO A 76 17.20 7.47 6.52
C PRO A 76 17.95 7.59 7.86
N LEU A 77 17.55 6.77 8.82
CA LEU A 77 18.38 6.53 10.00
C LEU A 77 19.64 5.76 9.56
N LYS A 78 20.79 6.16 10.07
CA LYS A 78 22.03 5.45 9.89
C LYS A 78 22.44 4.81 11.21
N GLY A 79 22.94 3.59 11.16
CA GLY A 79 23.47 2.87 12.30
C GLY A 79 24.55 1.91 11.85
N ASP A 80 25.46 1.56 12.74
CA ASP A 80 26.51 0.59 12.46
C ASP A 80 26.11 -0.79 12.95
N LEU A 81 26.48 -1.81 12.21
CA LEU A 81 26.34 -3.22 12.56
C LEU A 81 27.62 -3.92 12.17
N SER A 82 28.52 -4.14 13.14
CA SER A 82 29.87 -4.67 12.90
C SER A 82 30.62 -3.83 11.85
N ASN A 83 30.94 -4.40 10.68
CA ASN A 83 31.67 -3.74 9.57
C ASN A 83 30.74 -3.18 8.49
N MET A 84 29.44 -3.12 8.74
CA MET A 84 28.43 -2.63 7.79
C MET A 84 27.69 -1.42 8.33
N THR A 85 27.31 -0.49 7.45
CA THR A 85 26.41 0.60 7.78
C THR A 85 24.97 0.23 7.37
N MET A 86 24.05 0.30 8.33
CA MET A 86 22.63 0.10 8.09
C MET A 86 21.97 1.42 7.71
N TYR A 87 21.09 1.37 6.71
CA TYR A 87 20.17 2.45 6.37
C TYR A 87 18.73 1.99 6.64
N LEU A 88 18.06 2.68 7.54
CA LEU A 88 16.77 2.24 8.10
C LEU A 88 15.71 3.32 7.95
N SER A 89 14.44 2.92 7.87
CA SER A 89 13.34 3.87 7.78
C SER A 89 13.18 4.68 9.08
N PRO A 90 13.09 6.01 9.00
CA PRO A 90 12.86 6.87 10.18
C PRO A 90 11.42 6.73 10.70
N PRO A 91 11.12 7.27 11.90
CA PRO A 91 9.75 7.31 12.40
C PRO A 91 8.76 7.92 11.40
N PRO A 92 7.53 7.41 11.36
CA PRO A 92 6.88 6.47 12.29
C PRO A 92 7.14 4.99 12.00
N SER A 93 8.12 4.65 11.16
CA SER A 93 8.53 3.27 10.93
C SER A 93 9.40 2.74 12.08
N SER A 94 9.51 1.42 12.19
CA SER A 94 10.24 0.73 13.27
C SER A 94 11.75 0.54 13.00
N GLY A 95 12.36 1.33 12.12
CA GLY A 95 13.78 1.17 11.79
C GLY A 95 14.72 1.30 12.99
N ALA A 96 14.46 2.21 13.93
CA ALA A 96 15.25 2.32 15.15
C ALA A 96 15.15 1.06 16.04
N VAL A 97 13.98 0.46 16.12
CA VAL A 97 13.75 -0.79 16.86
C VAL A 97 14.51 -1.95 16.20
N LEU A 98 14.46 -2.03 14.87
CA LEU A 98 15.23 -3.02 14.13
C LEU A 98 16.74 -2.88 14.36
N ALA A 99 17.25 -1.64 14.32
CA ALA A 99 18.65 -1.37 14.63
C ALA A 99 19.04 -1.85 16.03
N LEU A 100 18.20 -1.57 17.03
CA LEU A 100 18.42 -2.01 18.41
C LEU A 100 18.47 -3.54 18.50
N ILE A 101 17.51 -4.23 17.90
CA ILE A 101 17.46 -5.71 17.91
C ILE A 101 18.73 -6.29 17.30
N LEU A 102 19.16 -5.81 16.13
CA LEU A 102 20.32 -6.31 15.42
C LEU A 102 21.64 -6.01 16.16
N ASN A 103 21.69 -5.01 17.02
CA ASN A 103 22.89 -4.69 17.82
C ASN A 103 22.93 -5.42 19.18
N ILE A 104 21.82 -6.08 19.58
CA ILE A 104 21.79 -6.90 20.80
C ILE A 104 22.12 -8.36 20.48
N LEU A 105 21.84 -8.83 19.27
CA LEU A 105 22.14 -10.18 18.80
C LEU A 105 23.64 -10.38 18.50
#